data_39e0ada93e93b36a4a7f13f18abc6511
#
_entry.id   39e0ada93e93b36a4a7f13f18abc6511
#
_cell.length_a   1.000
_cell.length_b   1.000
_cell.length_c   1.000
_cell.angle_alpha   90.00
_cell.angle_beta   90.00
_cell.angle_gamma   90.00
#
_symmetry.space_group_name_H-M   'P 1'
#
loop_
_entity.id
_entity.type
_entity.pdbx_description
1 polymer ?
#
loop_
_entity_poly.entity_id
_entity_poly.type
_entity_poly.pdbx_seq_one_letter_code
_entity_poly.pdbx_strand_id
1 'polypeptide(L)'
;MKGFDPQFSNLPDYILKCTAMIWEGRNIAALNWHYGDDLIVRTPAGISRGNDAGKANTMATLAEFPDRQLFGEDVIWCGDENTGFLSSHRIMSSATHHGGAFGPATGRRLAFRTIADTFCHDNRVWDEWLIRDNAAIAVQLGQTAQAAARASILSGAAAMPLTPATDIAGPYLGQGNDSEWGDKHADILRRIMAADLSAVTEQYDRACHLSLPGGQDAHGWQEADRFWMGLRSAFPSAEFRIEHKIGRSDPLMSPRSAIRWSLTGCHEGWGRFGHPTGAQVHVMGVSHVEFGPWGLRRETTLFDEITIWKQILLQTEPLENVGEK
;
A
#
# COMPACT_ATOMS: atom_id res chain seq x y z
N MET A 1 -7.14 6.88 -25.70
CA MET A 1 -8.10 6.01 -24.93
C MET A 1 -9.49 6.61 -25.05
N LYS A 2 -10.47 5.79 -25.42
CA LYS A 2 -11.88 6.24 -25.46
C LYS A 2 -12.34 6.64 -24.05
N GLY A 3 -13.08 7.76 -23.94
CA GLY A 3 -13.54 8.29 -22.65
C GLY A 3 -12.49 9.09 -21.88
N PHE A 4 -11.24 9.12 -22.31
CA PHE A 4 -10.17 9.89 -21.68
C PHE A 4 -9.74 11.09 -22.54
N ASP A 5 -9.20 12.10 -21.89
CA ASP A 5 -8.67 13.29 -22.54
C ASP A 5 -7.64 12.89 -23.62
N PRO A 6 -7.68 13.51 -24.82
CA PRO A 6 -6.75 13.19 -25.92
C PRO A 6 -5.26 13.39 -25.60
N GLN A 7 -4.94 14.17 -24.56
CA GLN A 7 -3.57 14.36 -24.10
C GLN A 7 -2.93 13.09 -23.50
N PHE A 8 -3.74 12.07 -23.13
CA PHE A 8 -3.27 10.82 -22.55
C PHE A 8 -3.20 9.73 -23.59
N SER A 9 -1.99 9.25 -23.85
CA SER A 9 -1.73 8.25 -24.88
C SER A 9 -2.13 6.82 -24.48
N ASN A 10 -2.07 6.52 -23.18
CA ASN A 10 -2.43 5.23 -22.58
C ASN A 10 -2.65 5.39 -21.08
N LEU A 11 -3.09 4.32 -20.39
CA LEU A 11 -3.37 4.38 -18.97
C LEU A 11 -2.14 4.76 -18.09
N PRO A 12 -0.95 4.17 -18.27
CA PRO A 12 0.23 4.63 -17.54
C PRO A 12 0.51 6.13 -17.72
N ASP A 13 0.37 6.66 -18.92
CA ASP A 13 0.55 8.09 -19.20
C ASP A 13 -0.49 8.96 -18.44
N TYR A 14 -1.76 8.52 -18.40
CA TYR A 14 -2.80 9.14 -17.59
C TYR A 14 -2.43 9.17 -16.09
N ILE A 15 -2.08 8.02 -15.52
CA ILE A 15 -1.73 7.91 -14.10
C ILE A 15 -0.54 8.78 -13.74
N LEU A 16 0.55 8.72 -14.51
CA LEU A 16 1.77 9.48 -14.25
C LEU A 16 1.56 10.99 -14.39
N LYS A 17 0.88 11.43 -15.45
CA LYS A 17 0.59 12.87 -15.68
C LYS A 17 -0.36 13.44 -14.64
N CYS A 18 -1.44 12.72 -14.28
CA CYS A 18 -2.36 13.15 -13.22
C CYS A 18 -1.63 13.24 -11.87
N THR A 19 -0.80 12.24 -11.54
CA THR A 19 0.03 12.27 -10.33
C THR A 19 0.94 13.50 -10.31
N ALA A 20 1.70 13.74 -11.36
CA ALA A 20 2.59 14.89 -11.45
C ALA A 20 1.82 16.23 -11.38
N MET A 21 0.73 16.36 -12.11
CA MET A 21 -0.09 17.58 -12.16
C MET A 21 -0.65 17.94 -10.77
N ILE A 22 -1.24 16.97 -10.07
CA ILE A 22 -1.95 17.21 -8.80
C ILE A 22 -0.96 17.48 -7.67
N TRP A 23 0.04 16.59 -7.50
CA TRP A 23 0.89 16.62 -6.31
C TRP A 23 2.18 17.40 -6.50
N GLU A 24 2.91 17.27 -7.61
CA GLU A 24 4.13 18.02 -7.87
C GLU A 24 3.81 19.42 -8.41
N GLY A 25 2.90 19.50 -9.38
CA GLY A 25 2.38 20.76 -9.92
C GLY A 25 1.45 21.52 -8.98
N ARG A 26 1.04 20.91 -7.86
CA ARG A 26 0.15 21.47 -6.84
C ARG A 26 -1.19 21.96 -7.38
N ASN A 27 -1.65 21.40 -8.49
CA ASN A 27 -2.96 21.69 -9.05
C ASN A 27 -4.03 20.84 -8.38
N ILE A 28 -4.32 21.11 -7.11
CA ILE A 28 -5.32 20.35 -6.34
C ILE A 28 -6.71 20.44 -6.97
N ALA A 29 -7.00 21.55 -7.69
CA ALA A 29 -8.25 21.72 -8.41
C ALA A 29 -8.45 20.65 -9.50
N ALA A 30 -7.37 20.05 -10.03
CA ALA A 30 -7.43 18.96 -11.00
C ALA A 30 -8.13 17.70 -10.46
N LEU A 31 -8.22 17.54 -9.14
CA LEU A 31 -9.04 16.50 -8.52
C LEU A 31 -10.53 16.57 -8.94
N ASN A 32 -11.04 17.77 -9.26
CA ASN A 32 -12.42 17.93 -9.74
C ASN A 32 -12.65 17.32 -11.13
N TRP A 33 -11.61 17.14 -11.93
CA TRP A 33 -11.71 16.64 -13.31
C TRP A 33 -11.28 15.17 -13.43
N HIS A 34 -10.31 14.76 -12.59
CA HIS A 34 -9.71 13.43 -12.67
C HIS A 34 -10.13 12.47 -11.56
N TYR A 35 -10.96 12.92 -10.61
CA TYR A 35 -11.51 12.09 -9.54
C TYR A 35 -13.03 12.24 -9.48
N GLY A 36 -13.71 11.14 -9.19
CA GLY A 36 -15.16 11.13 -9.07
C GLY A 36 -15.64 11.89 -7.83
N ASP A 37 -16.85 12.48 -7.93
CA ASP A 37 -17.44 13.20 -6.80
C ASP A 37 -17.69 12.28 -5.59
N ASP A 38 -18.05 11.02 -5.87
CA ASP A 38 -18.27 9.95 -4.86
C ASP A 38 -17.06 9.02 -4.69
N LEU A 39 -15.84 9.50 -5.01
CA LEU A 39 -14.59 8.76 -4.83
C LEU A 39 -14.55 8.05 -3.47
N ILE A 40 -14.14 6.78 -3.48
CA ILE A 40 -13.85 6.03 -2.26
C ILE A 40 -12.35 5.78 -2.21
N VAL A 41 -11.69 6.26 -1.16
CA VAL A 41 -10.28 5.97 -0.89
C VAL A 41 -10.18 5.11 0.36
N ARG A 42 -9.64 3.91 0.18
CA ARG A 42 -9.34 2.97 1.26
C ARG A 42 -7.87 3.01 1.58
N THR A 43 -7.56 3.23 2.84
CA THR A 43 -6.21 3.11 3.38
C THR A 43 -6.23 2.15 4.56
N PRO A 44 -5.10 1.57 4.99
CA PRO A 44 -5.07 0.79 6.23
C PRO A 44 -5.63 1.55 7.44
N ALA A 45 -5.49 2.88 7.44
CA ALA A 45 -5.97 3.74 8.54
C ALA A 45 -7.48 4.04 8.49
N GLY A 46 -8.18 3.68 7.43
CA GLY A 46 -9.62 3.90 7.29
C GLY A 46 -10.05 4.30 5.87
N ILE A 47 -11.31 4.72 5.76
CA ILE A 47 -11.95 5.09 4.49
C ILE A 47 -12.23 6.59 4.49
N SER A 48 -11.95 7.24 3.37
CA SER A 48 -12.47 8.55 3.06
C SER A 48 -13.38 8.50 1.82
N ARG A 49 -14.43 9.31 1.80
CA ARG A 49 -15.39 9.35 0.72
C ARG A 49 -15.57 10.77 0.20
N GLY A 50 -15.67 10.87 -1.10
CA GLY A 50 -15.89 12.11 -1.82
C GLY A 50 -14.62 12.90 -2.13
N ASN A 51 -14.72 13.70 -3.18
CA ASN A 51 -13.60 14.48 -3.70
C ASN A 51 -13.11 15.55 -2.72
N ASP A 52 -14.01 16.14 -1.90
CA ASP A 52 -13.62 17.15 -0.92
C ASP A 52 -12.73 16.57 0.20
N ALA A 53 -13.01 15.33 0.63
CA ALA A 53 -12.13 14.61 1.54
C ALA A 53 -10.76 14.33 0.90
N GLY A 54 -10.74 13.94 -0.38
CA GLY A 54 -9.53 13.77 -1.17
C GLY A 54 -8.68 15.04 -1.23
N LYS A 55 -9.30 16.20 -1.49
CA LYS A 55 -8.63 17.52 -1.49
C LYS A 55 -8.06 17.86 -0.12
N ALA A 56 -8.85 17.68 0.95
CA ALA A 56 -8.39 17.96 2.32
C ALA A 56 -7.17 17.10 2.69
N ASN A 57 -7.20 15.80 2.40
CA ASN A 57 -6.08 14.88 2.63
C ASN A 57 -4.84 15.24 1.79
N THR A 58 -5.05 15.67 0.55
CA THR A 58 -3.96 16.12 -0.33
C THR A 58 -3.31 17.39 0.23
N MET A 59 -4.10 18.38 0.64
CA MET A 59 -3.60 19.62 1.24
C MET A 59 -2.83 19.35 2.54
N ALA A 60 -3.34 18.48 3.42
CA ALA A 60 -2.65 18.08 4.64
C ALA A 60 -1.29 17.44 4.35
N THR A 61 -1.24 16.52 3.35
CA THR A 61 0.01 15.88 2.94
C THR A 61 1.00 16.89 2.35
N LEU A 62 0.53 17.86 1.54
CA LEU A 62 1.40 18.89 0.97
C LEU A 62 1.87 19.92 2.01
N ALA A 63 1.12 20.15 3.09
CA ALA A 63 1.58 20.95 4.21
C ALA A 63 2.70 20.26 4.98
N GLU A 64 2.60 18.94 5.20
CA GLU A 64 3.61 18.14 5.88
C GLU A 64 4.86 17.93 5.03
N PHE A 65 4.70 17.77 3.71
CA PHE A 65 5.74 17.47 2.73
C PHE A 65 5.68 18.43 1.53
N PRO A 66 6.01 19.72 1.71
CA PRO A 66 5.75 20.75 0.69
C PRO A 66 6.64 20.63 -0.57
N ASP A 67 7.77 19.95 -0.48
CA ASP A 67 8.71 19.72 -1.58
C ASP A 67 8.67 18.27 -2.11
N ARG A 68 7.56 17.55 -1.82
CA ARG A 68 7.44 16.14 -2.19
C ARG A 68 7.53 15.94 -3.69
N GLN A 69 8.41 15.04 -4.09
CA GLN A 69 8.55 14.52 -5.45
C GLN A 69 8.02 13.07 -5.47
N LEU A 70 7.34 12.69 -6.57
CA LEU A 70 6.71 11.40 -6.74
C LEU A 70 7.27 10.71 -8.00
N PHE A 71 8.25 9.86 -7.79
CA PHE A 71 8.86 9.09 -8.88
C PHE A 71 8.04 7.82 -9.11
N GLY A 72 7.30 7.76 -10.23
CA GLY A 72 6.60 6.56 -10.65
C GLY A 72 7.61 5.46 -11.01
N GLU A 73 7.70 4.42 -10.17
CA GLU A 73 8.59 3.29 -10.42
C GLU A 73 7.99 2.28 -11.39
N ASP A 74 6.67 2.06 -11.31
CA ASP A 74 5.92 1.16 -12.20
C ASP A 74 4.42 1.43 -12.15
N VAL A 75 3.73 1.15 -13.27
CA VAL A 75 2.27 1.11 -13.37
C VAL A 75 1.88 -0.23 -13.98
N ILE A 76 1.41 -1.15 -13.14
CA ILE A 76 0.90 -2.45 -13.55
C ILE A 76 -0.63 -2.33 -13.64
N TRP A 77 -1.23 -2.69 -14.77
CA TRP A 77 -2.64 -2.42 -15.00
C TRP A 77 -3.37 -3.50 -15.80
N CYS A 78 -4.68 -3.54 -15.66
CA CYS A 78 -5.59 -4.38 -16.45
C CYS A 78 -6.88 -3.62 -16.78
N GLY A 79 -7.75 -4.24 -17.58
CA GLY A 79 -9.00 -3.66 -18.02
C GLY A 79 -8.96 -3.07 -19.41
N ASP A 80 -10.03 -2.44 -19.81
CA ASP A 80 -10.20 -1.84 -21.11
C ASP A 80 -11.09 -0.58 -21.08
N GLU A 81 -11.31 0.03 -22.24
CA GLU A 81 -12.06 1.28 -22.38
C GLU A 81 -13.57 1.13 -22.13
N ASN A 82 -14.11 -0.11 -22.12
CA ASN A 82 -15.54 -0.36 -21.94
C ASN A 82 -15.87 -0.68 -20.48
N THR A 83 -14.98 -1.43 -19.82
CA THR A 83 -15.17 -1.90 -18.44
C THR A 83 -14.42 -1.04 -17.41
N GLY A 84 -13.59 -0.13 -17.91
CA GLY A 84 -12.67 0.65 -17.10
C GLY A 84 -11.35 -0.08 -16.85
N PHE A 85 -10.41 0.63 -16.26
CA PHE A 85 -9.07 0.16 -15.98
C PHE A 85 -8.82 0.11 -14.48
N LEU A 86 -8.12 -0.91 -14.00
CA LEU A 86 -7.47 -0.84 -12.70
C LEU A 86 -5.96 -0.75 -12.89
N SER A 87 -5.34 0.26 -12.28
CA SER A 87 -3.90 0.41 -12.21
C SER A 87 -3.39 0.17 -10.80
N SER A 88 -2.24 -0.46 -10.66
CA SER A 88 -1.45 -0.52 -9.44
C SER A 88 -0.17 0.28 -9.67
N HIS A 89 -0.12 1.47 -9.08
CA HIS A 89 0.95 2.45 -9.28
C HIS A 89 1.89 2.45 -8.08
N ARG A 90 3.14 2.04 -8.31
CA ARG A 90 4.21 2.08 -7.31
C ARG A 90 5.00 3.36 -7.44
N ILE A 91 5.11 4.09 -6.34
CA ILE A 91 5.68 5.44 -6.28
C ILE A 91 6.77 5.49 -5.22
N MET A 92 7.95 5.95 -5.57
CA MET A 92 8.95 6.42 -4.61
C MET A 92 8.76 7.91 -4.36
N SER A 93 8.61 8.30 -3.12
CA SER A 93 8.54 9.70 -2.71
C SER A 93 9.84 10.16 -2.08
N SER A 94 10.26 11.38 -2.39
CA SER A 94 11.32 12.10 -1.67
C SER A 94 10.75 13.42 -1.18
N ALA A 95 10.93 13.74 0.10
CA ALA A 95 10.32 14.92 0.72
C ALA A 95 11.10 15.41 1.93
N THR A 96 10.92 16.68 2.31
CA THR A 96 11.39 17.22 3.59
C THR A 96 10.23 17.30 4.58
N HIS A 97 10.45 16.84 5.82
CA HIS A 97 9.43 16.84 6.87
C HIS A 97 9.29 18.23 7.51
N HIS A 98 8.14 18.87 7.28
CA HIS A 98 7.78 20.19 7.79
C HIS A 98 6.82 20.16 8.98
N GLY A 99 6.55 18.99 9.54
CA GLY A 99 5.63 18.78 10.66
C GLY A 99 4.22 18.46 10.21
N GLY A 100 3.54 17.64 10.99
CA GLY A 100 2.20 17.13 10.70
C GLY A 100 1.89 15.89 11.51
N ALA A 101 1.41 14.84 10.87
CA ALA A 101 0.98 13.60 11.51
C ALA A 101 2.11 12.89 12.28
N PHE A 102 3.37 13.09 11.89
CA PHE A 102 4.57 12.51 12.53
C PHE A 102 5.22 13.44 13.57
N GLY A 103 4.54 14.53 13.97
CA GLY A 103 5.00 15.45 14.98
C GLY A 103 5.59 16.75 14.43
N PRO A 104 6.35 17.50 15.26
CA PRO A 104 6.89 18.80 14.88
C PRO A 104 7.88 18.71 13.71
N ALA A 105 8.02 19.80 12.95
CA ALA A 105 8.96 19.91 11.84
C ALA A 105 10.38 19.53 12.24
N THR A 106 11.00 18.63 11.48
CA THR A 106 12.38 18.19 11.72
C THR A 106 13.37 18.69 10.68
N GLY A 107 12.88 19.12 9.50
CA GLY A 107 13.71 19.46 8.36
C GLY A 107 14.46 18.27 7.73
N ARG A 108 14.20 17.04 8.18
CA ARG A 108 14.85 15.85 7.63
C ARG A 108 14.31 15.54 6.24
N ARG A 109 15.20 15.17 5.34
CA ARG A 109 14.83 14.61 4.04
C ARG A 109 14.52 13.13 4.20
N LEU A 110 13.39 12.71 3.64
CA LEU A 110 12.83 11.38 3.76
C LEU A 110 12.63 10.76 2.37
N ALA A 111 12.69 9.42 2.32
CA ALA A 111 12.30 8.64 1.15
C ALA A 111 11.37 7.51 1.59
N PHE A 112 10.22 7.37 0.95
CA PHE A 112 9.24 6.35 1.28
C PHE A 112 8.40 5.95 0.08
N ARG A 113 7.95 4.71 0.04
CA ARG A 113 7.11 4.19 -1.04
C ARG A 113 5.63 4.32 -0.74
N THR A 114 4.87 4.43 -1.79
CA THR A 114 3.42 4.32 -1.80
C THR A 114 3.02 3.43 -2.96
N ILE A 115 2.02 2.57 -2.75
CA ILE A 115 1.35 1.85 -3.84
C ILE A 115 -0.12 2.25 -3.81
N ALA A 116 -0.63 2.67 -4.97
CA ALA A 116 -2.02 3.05 -5.17
C ALA A 116 -2.65 2.18 -6.24
N ASP A 117 -3.64 1.38 -5.86
CA ASP A 117 -4.53 0.71 -6.79
C ASP A 117 -5.69 1.66 -7.09
N THR A 118 -5.87 2.04 -8.37
CA THR A 118 -6.92 2.98 -8.76
C THR A 118 -7.78 2.44 -9.88
N PHE A 119 -9.10 2.46 -9.67
CA PHE A 119 -10.06 2.18 -10.73
C PHE A 119 -10.39 3.45 -11.50
N CYS A 120 -10.10 3.43 -12.79
CA CYS A 120 -10.24 4.55 -13.70
C CYS A 120 -11.26 4.25 -14.80
N HIS A 121 -12.23 5.12 -14.96
CA HIS A 121 -13.22 5.06 -16.05
C HIS A 121 -13.63 6.50 -16.44
N ASP A 122 -13.83 6.74 -17.73
CA ASP A 122 -14.25 8.06 -18.24
C ASP A 122 -13.43 9.23 -17.67
N ASN A 123 -12.09 9.14 -17.80
CA ASN A 123 -11.14 10.16 -17.38
C ASN A 123 -11.11 10.47 -15.87
N ARG A 124 -11.69 9.61 -15.03
CA ARG A 124 -11.77 9.80 -13.59
C ARG A 124 -11.37 8.54 -12.82
N VAL A 125 -10.77 8.76 -11.65
CA VAL A 125 -10.60 7.75 -10.60
C VAL A 125 -11.87 7.69 -9.75
N TRP A 126 -12.43 6.50 -9.57
CA TRP A 126 -13.68 6.28 -8.83
C TRP A 126 -13.50 5.48 -7.56
N ASP A 127 -12.46 4.66 -7.51
CA ASP A 127 -12.17 3.77 -6.39
C ASP A 127 -10.66 3.67 -6.21
N GLU A 128 -10.18 3.73 -4.98
CA GLU A 128 -8.73 3.73 -4.69
C GLU A 128 -8.42 2.93 -3.43
N TRP A 129 -7.34 2.15 -3.48
CA TRP A 129 -6.71 1.48 -2.35
C TRP A 129 -5.27 1.98 -2.26
N LEU A 130 -4.98 2.72 -1.20
CA LEU A 130 -3.70 3.42 -1.04
C LEU A 130 -2.95 2.89 0.17
N ILE A 131 -1.75 2.35 -0.04
CA ILE A 131 -0.84 1.96 1.03
C ILE A 131 0.42 2.80 0.94
N ARG A 132 0.67 3.59 1.98
CA ARG A 132 1.91 4.33 2.17
C ARG A 132 2.76 3.63 3.22
N ASP A 133 4.06 3.56 3.01
CA ASP A 133 5.02 3.08 4.01
C ASP A 133 5.23 4.14 5.10
N ASN A 134 4.23 4.27 5.99
CA ASN A 134 4.29 5.20 7.11
C ASN A 134 5.38 4.81 8.12
N ALA A 135 5.69 3.52 8.23
CA ALA A 135 6.78 3.05 9.09
C ALA A 135 8.14 3.53 8.60
N ALA A 136 8.37 3.61 7.27
CA ALA A 136 9.59 4.19 6.71
C ALA A 136 9.76 5.67 7.10
N ILE A 137 8.67 6.44 7.11
CA ILE A 137 8.68 7.83 7.57
C ILE A 137 9.08 7.87 9.06
N ALA A 138 8.38 7.11 9.91
CA ALA A 138 8.64 7.08 11.35
C ALA A 138 10.08 6.70 11.68
N VAL A 139 10.61 5.64 11.05
CA VAL A 139 12.00 5.17 11.27
C VAL A 139 13.02 6.24 10.89
N GLN A 140 12.86 6.91 9.76
CA GLN A 140 13.74 8.00 9.34
C GLN A 140 13.64 9.22 10.25
N LEU A 141 12.52 9.41 10.95
CA LEU A 141 12.36 10.43 11.99
C LEU A 141 12.87 9.99 13.37
N GLY A 142 13.37 8.75 13.50
CA GLY A 142 13.93 8.20 14.74
C GLY A 142 12.89 7.57 15.68
N GLN A 143 11.73 7.17 15.12
CA GLN A 143 10.66 6.52 15.87
C GLN A 143 10.51 5.06 15.42
N THR A 144 10.03 4.18 16.31
CA THR A 144 9.54 2.87 15.92
C THR A 144 8.09 2.97 15.42
N ALA A 145 7.65 2.01 14.59
CA ALA A 145 6.26 1.95 14.14
C ALA A 145 5.27 1.86 15.34
N GLN A 146 5.63 1.13 16.39
CA GLN A 146 4.85 1.02 17.61
C GLN A 146 4.74 2.36 18.35
N ALA A 147 5.86 3.11 18.49
CA ALA A 147 5.85 4.42 19.15
C ALA A 147 5.02 5.44 18.35
N ALA A 148 5.13 5.43 17.02
CA ALA A 148 4.32 6.28 16.15
C ALA A 148 2.82 5.94 16.23
N ALA A 149 2.47 4.64 16.32
CA ALA A 149 1.09 4.19 16.54
C ALA A 149 0.53 4.71 17.87
N ARG A 150 1.30 4.59 18.96
CA ARG A 150 0.91 5.11 20.27
C ARG A 150 0.72 6.63 20.26
N ALA A 151 1.64 7.37 19.64
CA ALA A 151 1.52 8.82 19.49
C ALA A 151 0.26 9.22 18.68
N SER A 152 -0.05 8.48 17.62
CA SER A 152 -1.28 8.69 16.83
C SER A 152 -2.56 8.44 17.64
N ILE A 153 -2.58 7.43 18.51
CA ILE A 153 -3.72 7.17 19.39
C ILE A 153 -3.89 8.33 20.39
N LEU A 154 -2.82 8.74 21.06
CA LEU A 154 -2.83 9.81 22.06
C LEU A 154 -3.20 11.17 21.48
N SER A 155 -2.89 11.45 20.23
CA SER A 155 -3.28 12.71 19.57
C SER A 155 -4.75 12.78 19.19
N GLY A 156 -5.53 11.73 19.44
CA GLY A 156 -6.95 11.67 19.06
C GLY A 156 -7.16 11.60 17.53
N ALA A 157 -6.12 11.31 16.75
CA ALA A 157 -6.22 11.05 15.32
C ALA A 157 -6.93 9.70 15.08
N ALA A 158 -8.20 9.67 15.44
CA ALA A 158 -9.02 8.48 15.62
C ALA A 158 -9.69 8.02 14.32
N ALA A 159 -8.98 7.98 13.21
CA ALA A 159 -9.46 7.15 12.12
C ALA A 159 -9.38 5.70 12.58
N MET A 160 -10.51 5.01 12.58
CA MET A 160 -10.55 3.57 12.89
C MET A 160 -9.89 2.82 11.73
N PRO A 161 -8.97 1.88 12.02
CA PRO A 161 -8.37 1.05 10.99
C PRO A 161 -9.41 0.39 10.11
N LEU A 162 -9.10 0.28 8.80
CA LEU A 162 -9.93 -0.44 7.86
C LEU A 162 -10.01 -1.92 8.27
N THR A 163 -11.21 -2.45 8.28
CA THR A 163 -11.49 -3.87 8.48
C THR A 163 -12.59 -4.30 7.51
N PRO A 164 -12.78 -5.60 7.25
CA PRO A 164 -13.89 -6.06 6.41
C PRO A 164 -15.29 -5.60 6.90
N ALA A 165 -15.43 -5.37 8.21
CA ALA A 165 -16.69 -4.91 8.80
C ALA A 165 -16.95 -3.40 8.58
N THR A 166 -15.90 -2.62 8.34
CA THR A 166 -15.98 -1.17 8.12
C THR A 166 -15.86 -0.77 6.66
N ASP A 167 -15.52 -1.73 5.78
CA ASP A 167 -15.42 -1.46 4.34
C ASP A 167 -16.80 -1.21 3.73
N ILE A 168 -16.82 -0.43 2.66
CA ILE A 168 -18.01 -0.06 1.91
C ILE A 168 -17.88 -0.50 0.46
N ALA A 169 -19.00 -0.87 -0.16
CA ALA A 169 -18.99 -1.24 -1.56
C ALA A 169 -18.63 -0.03 -2.44
N GLY A 170 -17.69 -0.25 -3.37
CA GLY A 170 -17.31 0.71 -4.39
C GLY A 170 -17.80 0.32 -5.78
N PRO A 171 -17.59 1.17 -6.77
CA PRO A 171 -17.98 0.88 -8.15
C PRO A 171 -17.13 -0.20 -8.82
N TYR A 172 -15.93 -0.47 -8.32
CA TYR A 172 -15.07 -1.51 -8.88
C TYR A 172 -15.36 -2.88 -8.27
N LEU A 173 -15.78 -3.83 -9.12
CA LEU A 173 -16.11 -5.19 -8.72
C LEU A 173 -15.18 -6.25 -9.34
N GLY A 174 -14.16 -5.82 -10.09
CA GLY A 174 -13.19 -6.71 -10.73
C GLY A 174 -12.20 -7.32 -9.75
N GLN A 175 -11.62 -8.46 -10.14
CA GLN A 175 -10.60 -9.17 -9.37
C GLN A 175 -9.24 -9.22 -10.10
N GLY A 176 -9.10 -8.48 -11.20
CA GLY A 176 -7.88 -8.42 -12.00
C GLY A 176 -8.01 -9.10 -13.36
N ASN A 177 -6.94 -9.77 -13.80
CA ASN A 177 -6.89 -10.46 -15.07
C ASN A 177 -6.40 -11.91 -14.95
N ASP A 178 -6.64 -12.69 -16.01
CA ASP A 178 -6.19 -14.08 -16.15
C ASP A 178 -4.81 -14.11 -16.83
N SER A 179 -3.78 -13.73 -16.10
CA SER A 179 -2.40 -13.79 -16.57
C SER A 179 -1.60 -14.83 -15.81
N GLU A 180 -0.83 -15.64 -16.53
CA GLU A 180 0.09 -16.64 -15.95
C GLU A 180 1.02 -16.04 -14.87
N TRP A 181 1.46 -14.80 -15.05
CA TRP A 181 2.34 -14.11 -14.10
C TRP A 181 1.63 -13.70 -12.83
N GLY A 182 0.36 -13.30 -12.94
CA GLY A 182 -0.51 -13.06 -11.80
C GLY A 182 -0.80 -14.36 -11.04
N ASP A 183 -1.07 -15.45 -11.77
CA ASP A 183 -1.33 -16.77 -11.18
C ASP A 183 -0.11 -17.31 -10.46
N LYS A 184 1.07 -17.19 -11.08
CA LYS A 184 2.35 -17.62 -10.47
C LYS A 184 2.63 -16.84 -9.18
N HIS A 185 2.45 -15.52 -9.17
CA HIS A 185 2.63 -14.72 -7.97
C HIS A 185 1.60 -15.08 -6.88
N ALA A 186 0.35 -15.27 -7.28
CA ALA A 186 -0.73 -15.67 -6.37
C ALA A 186 -0.44 -17.04 -5.72
N ASP A 187 0.09 -18.00 -6.48
CA ASP A 187 0.47 -19.30 -5.96
C ASP A 187 1.59 -19.18 -4.93
N ILE A 188 2.63 -18.42 -5.22
CA ILE A 188 3.73 -18.15 -4.28
C ILE A 188 3.18 -17.61 -2.95
N LEU A 189 2.33 -16.57 -2.99
CA LEU A 189 1.76 -15.98 -1.78
C LEU A 189 0.86 -16.95 -1.02
N ARG A 190 0.01 -17.72 -1.71
CA ARG A 190 -0.85 -18.72 -1.07
C ARG A 190 -0.04 -19.82 -0.39
N ARG A 191 1.02 -20.32 -1.02
CA ARG A 191 1.91 -21.33 -0.43
C ARG A 191 2.58 -20.78 0.83
N ILE A 192 3.18 -19.60 0.76
CA ILE A 192 3.80 -18.95 1.91
C ILE A 192 2.78 -18.79 3.06
N MET A 193 1.58 -18.32 2.76
CA MET A 193 0.52 -18.11 3.74
C MET A 193 -0.12 -19.42 4.24
N ALA A 194 0.04 -20.51 3.52
CA ALA A 194 -0.24 -21.87 4.00
C ALA A 194 0.92 -22.50 4.81
N ALA A 195 1.94 -21.70 5.17
CA ALA A 195 3.17 -22.10 5.85
C ALA A 195 4.08 -23.05 5.02
N ASP A 196 3.88 -23.12 3.70
CA ASP A 196 4.80 -23.77 2.78
C ASP A 196 5.87 -22.76 2.32
N LEU A 197 6.86 -22.53 3.19
CA LEU A 197 7.95 -21.59 2.92
C LEU A 197 9.00 -22.15 1.94
N SER A 198 8.90 -23.41 1.55
CA SER A 198 9.72 -23.96 0.45
C SER A 198 9.47 -23.19 -0.87
N ALA A 199 8.28 -22.57 -1.02
CA ALA A 199 7.95 -21.69 -2.12
C ALA A 199 9.00 -20.58 -2.33
N VAL A 200 9.60 -20.05 -1.26
CA VAL A 200 10.62 -19.01 -1.34
C VAL A 200 11.88 -19.56 -2.03
N THR A 201 12.42 -20.70 -1.57
CA THR A 201 13.64 -21.28 -2.14
C THR A 201 13.44 -21.79 -3.57
N GLU A 202 12.21 -22.22 -3.91
CA GLU A 202 11.86 -22.76 -5.22
C GLU A 202 11.57 -21.69 -6.27
N GLN A 203 10.98 -20.58 -5.85
CA GLN A 203 10.39 -19.60 -6.76
C GLN A 203 11.14 -18.27 -6.83
N TYR A 204 11.93 -17.94 -5.79
CA TYR A 204 12.72 -16.70 -5.79
C TYR A 204 14.09 -16.91 -6.44
N ASP A 205 14.55 -15.91 -7.17
CA ASP A 205 15.94 -15.84 -7.59
C ASP A 205 16.85 -15.75 -6.35
N ARG A 206 17.95 -16.50 -6.36
CA ARG A 206 18.93 -16.47 -5.26
C ARG A 206 19.39 -15.05 -4.91
N ALA A 207 19.47 -14.17 -5.89
CA ALA A 207 19.92 -12.79 -5.75
C ALA A 207 18.76 -11.79 -5.87
N CYS A 208 17.54 -12.19 -5.47
CA CYS A 208 16.39 -11.28 -5.52
C CYS A 208 16.62 -10.04 -4.69
N HIS A 209 16.05 -8.93 -5.15
CA HIS A 209 16.02 -7.66 -4.41
C HIS A 209 14.63 -7.43 -3.83
N LEU A 210 14.58 -7.05 -2.56
CA LEU A 210 13.36 -6.87 -1.78
C LEU A 210 13.29 -5.43 -1.28
N SER A 211 12.14 -4.79 -1.47
CA SER A 211 11.79 -3.52 -0.83
C SER A 211 10.57 -3.76 0.06
N LEU A 212 10.76 -3.65 1.37
CA LEU A 212 9.83 -4.13 2.39
C LEU A 212 9.36 -2.99 3.28
N PRO A 213 8.25 -3.15 4.05
CA PRO A 213 7.74 -2.14 4.97
C PRO A 213 8.79 -1.66 5.97
N GLY A 214 8.70 -0.38 6.34
CA GLY A 214 9.70 0.28 7.19
C GLY A 214 10.92 0.80 6.42
N GLY A 215 10.83 0.91 5.09
CA GLY A 215 11.91 1.36 4.22
C GLY A 215 13.08 0.38 4.17
N GLN A 216 12.82 -0.90 4.39
CA GLN A 216 13.85 -1.94 4.37
C GLN A 216 14.13 -2.37 2.93
N ASP A 217 15.40 -2.33 2.54
CA ASP A 217 15.90 -2.94 1.31
C ASP A 217 16.80 -4.14 1.69
N ALA A 218 16.57 -5.28 1.04
CA ALA A 218 17.28 -6.52 1.32
C ALA A 218 17.58 -7.30 0.03
N HIS A 219 18.51 -8.24 0.10
CA HIS A 219 18.92 -9.07 -1.03
C HIS A 219 19.00 -10.53 -0.65
N GLY A 220 18.57 -11.39 -1.56
CA GLY A 220 18.61 -12.84 -1.42
C GLY A 220 17.33 -13.43 -0.83
N TRP A 221 17.02 -14.63 -1.28
CA TRP A 221 15.79 -15.33 -0.88
C TRP A 221 15.71 -15.61 0.63
N GLN A 222 16.83 -15.66 1.35
CA GLN A 222 16.83 -15.83 2.82
C GLN A 222 16.17 -14.63 3.52
N GLU A 223 16.29 -13.44 2.96
CA GLU A 223 15.62 -12.26 3.52
C GLU A 223 14.11 -12.29 3.21
N ALA A 224 13.72 -12.79 2.04
CA ALA A 224 12.31 -13.05 1.73
C ALA A 224 11.70 -14.07 2.69
N ASP A 225 12.40 -15.18 2.93
CA ASP A 225 11.99 -16.22 3.89
C ASP A 225 11.80 -15.62 5.29
N ARG A 226 12.79 -14.86 5.77
CA ARG A 226 12.72 -14.19 7.09
C ARG A 226 11.54 -13.24 7.19
N PHE A 227 11.31 -12.43 6.15
CA PHE A 227 10.22 -11.46 6.11
C PHE A 227 8.86 -12.15 6.17
N TRP A 228 8.61 -13.09 5.28
CA TRP A 228 7.33 -13.78 5.19
C TRP A 228 7.07 -14.70 6.39
N MET A 229 8.11 -15.38 6.88
CA MET A 229 8.05 -16.16 8.12
C MET A 229 7.68 -15.24 9.29
N GLY A 230 8.32 -14.08 9.41
CA GLY A 230 8.05 -13.10 10.47
C GLY A 230 6.62 -12.57 10.47
N LEU A 231 6.03 -12.36 9.29
CA LEU A 231 4.62 -11.97 9.16
C LEU A 231 3.69 -13.15 9.50
N ARG A 232 3.92 -14.32 8.86
CA ARG A 232 3.03 -15.46 9.02
C ARG A 232 3.04 -16.02 10.44
N SER A 233 4.20 -16.07 11.08
CA SER A 233 4.31 -16.56 12.46
C SER A 233 3.66 -15.63 13.49
N ALA A 234 3.55 -14.33 13.22
CA ALA A 234 2.80 -13.42 14.09
C ALA A 234 1.28 -13.70 14.06
N PHE A 235 0.78 -14.18 12.93
CA PHE A 235 -0.66 -14.41 12.67
C PHE A 235 -0.88 -15.84 12.13
N PRO A 236 -0.56 -16.92 12.88
CA PRO A 236 -0.53 -18.27 12.36
C PRO A 236 -1.90 -18.83 11.92
N SER A 237 -3.00 -18.39 12.52
CA SER A 237 -4.36 -18.79 12.15
C SER A 237 -5.08 -17.80 11.24
N ALA A 238 -4.45 -16.66 10.93
CA ALA A 238 -5.11 -15.61 10.16
C ALA A 238 -5.49 -16.07 8.76
N GLU A 239 -6.68 -15.67 8.31
CA GLU A 239 -7.17 -15.89 6.96
C GLU A 239 -6.46 -14.97 6.00
N PHE A 240 -5.87 -15.55 4.96
CA PHE A 240 -5.25 -14.83 3.84
C PHE A 240 -6.19 -14.83 2.63
N ARG A 241 -6.38 -13.67 2.05
CA ARG A 241 -7.17 -13.50 0.82
C ARG A 241 -6.40 -12.70 -0.22
N ILE A 242 -6.52 -13.13 -1.48
CA ILE A 242 -6.12 -12.33 -2.64
C ILE A 242 -7.35 -11.53 -3.06
N GLU A 243 -7.28 -10.22 -2.91
CA GLU A 243 -8.37 -9.30 -3.20
C GLU A 243 -8.37 -8.87 -4.67
N HIS A 244 -7.18 -8.74 -5.27
CA HIS A 244 -7.00 -8.35 -6.66
C HIS A 244 -5.66 -8.85 -7.20
N LYS A 245 -5.65 -9.26 -8.46
CA LYS A 245 -4.49 -9.89 -9.11
C LYS A 245 -4.31 -9.35 -10.53
N ILE A 246 -3.17 -8.73 -10.81
CA ILE A 246 -2.77 -8.34 -12.17
C ILE A 246 -1.44 -9.00 -12.52
N GLY A 247 -1.36 -9.59 -13.69
CA GLY A 247 -0.10 -9.99 -14.30
C GLY A 247 0.06 -9.33 -15.67
N ARG A 248 1.30 -8.97 -16.03
CA ARG A 248 1.65 -8.35 -17.30
C ARG A 248 2.95 -8.86 -17.85
N SER A 249 2.98 -8.97 -19.18
CA SER A 249 4.18 -9.19 -19.98
C SER A 249 4.18 -8.17 -21.10
N ASP A 250 4.95 -7.10 -20.93
CA ASP A 250 5.06 -6.03 -21.93
C ASP A 250 6.36 -6.20 -22.74
N PRO A 251 6.41 -5.82 -24.03
CA PRO A 251 7.62 -5.91 -24.83
C PRO A 251 8.81 -5.20 -24.18
N LEU A 252 9.97 -5.84 -24.17
CA LEU A 252 11.23 -5.33 -23.61
C LEU A 252 11.23 -5.11 -22.09
N MET A 253 10.23 -5.60 -21.39
CA MET A 253 10.16 -5.55 -19.92
C MET A 253 10.11 -6.96 -19.33
N SER A 254 10.63 -7.11 -18.13
CA SER A 254 10.44 -8.34 -17.36
C SER A 254 8.96 -8.56 -17.09
N PRO A 255 8.46 -9.80 -17.08
CA PRO A 255 7.12 -10.09 -16.64
C PRO A 255 6.90 -9.60 -15.19
N ARG A 256 5.74 -9.03 -14.92
CA ARG A 256 5.41 -8.36 -13.65
C ARG A 256 4.05 -8.77 -13.14
N SER A 257 3.88 -8.66 -11.84
CA SER A 257 2.58 -8.83 -11.22
C SER A 257 2.37 -7.87 -10.06
N ALA A 258 1.14 -7.42 -9.89
CA ALA A 258 0.66 -6.68 -8.72
C ALA A 258 -0.48 -7.48 -8.08
N ILE A 259 -0.35 -7.75 -6.78
CA ILE A 259 -1.40 -8.43 -6.00
C ILE A 259 -1.72 -7.59 -4.79
N ARG A 260 -2.99 -7.19 -4.66
CA ARG A 260 -3.55 -6.69 -3.41
C ARG A 260 -4.13 -7.86 -2.63
N TRP A 261 -3.78 -7.93 -1.36
CA TRP A 261 -4.12 -9.02 -0.48
C TRP A 261 -4.52 -8.52 0.91
N SER A 262 -5.22 -9.36 1.65
CA SER A 262 -5.52 -9.12 3.05
C SER A 262 -5.13 -10.31 3.92
N LEU A 263 -4.83 -10.00 5.19
CA LEU A 263 -4.60 -10.98 6.23
C LEU A 263 -5.41 -10.56 7.46
N THR A 264 -6.34 -11.41 7.89
CA THR A 264 -7.27 -11.09 8.99
C THR A 264 -7.25 -12.18 10.04
N GLY A 265 -6.92 -11.84 11.27
CA GLY A 265 -6.88 -12.81 12.36
C GLY A 265 -6.27 -12.28 13.63
N CYS A 266 -5.91 -13.20 14.52
CA CYS A 266 -5.41 -12.92 15.85
C CYS A 266 -3.88 -12.82 15.86
N HIS A 267 -3.34 -11.82 16.57
CA HIS A 267 -1.90 -11.75 16.88
C HIS A 267 -1.61 -12.72 18.03
N GLU A 268 -1.39 -13.99 17.69
CA GLU A 268 -1.27 -15.09 18.63
C GLU A 268 0.07 -15.81 18.56
N GLY A 269 0.96 -15.38 17.67
CA GLY A 269 2.29 -15.95 17.48
C GLY A 269 3.43 -14.95 17.61
N TRP A 270 4.61 -15.46 17.85
CA TRP A 270 5.85 -14.69 17.82
C TRP A 270 6.25 -14.41 16.38
N GLY A 271 6.69 -13.18 16.11
CA GLY A 271 7.14 -12.80 14.79
C GLY A 271 7.46 -11.31 14.71
N ARG A 272 7.11 -10.69 13.60
CA ARG A 272 7.43 -9.29 13.31
C ARG A 272 6.90 -8.29 14.37
N PHE A 273 5.80 -8.64 15.05
CA PHE A 273 5.12 -7.76 16.01
C PHE A 273 5.39 -8.15 17.48
N GLY A 274 6.41 -8.98 17.74
CA GLY A 274 6.87 -9.31 19.07
C GLY A 274 5.99 -10.34 19.80
N HIS A 275 5.74 -10.12 21.09
CA HIS A 275 4.99 -11.05 21.95
C HIS A 275 3.50 -11.14 21.53
N PRO A 276 2.93 -12.35 21.46
CA PRO A 276 1.51 -12.54 21.17
C PRO A 276 0.62 -11.75 22.13
N THR A 277 -0.37 -11.04 21.59
CA THR A 277 -1.23 -10.16 22.38
C THR A 277 -2.70 -10.58 22.40
N GLY A 278 -3.10 -11.48 21.51
CA GLY A 278 -4.50 -11.86 21.33
C GLY A 278 -5.35 -10.84 20.55
N ALA A 279 -4.76 -9.72 20.12
CA ALA A 279 -5.49 -8.68 19.41
C ALA A 279 -5.94 -9.15 18.02
N GLN A 280 -7.15 -8.77 17.63
CA GLN A 280 -7.64 -8.97 16.26
C GLN A 280 -7.05 -7.91 15.33
N VAL A 281 -6.50 -8.35 14.22
CA VAL A 281 -5.81 -7.47 13.27
C VAL A 281 -6.30 -7.75 11.85
N HIS A 282 -6.47 -6.70 11.09
CA HIS A 282 -6.65 -6.74 9.63
C HIS A 282 -5.48 -6.03 8.97
N VAL A 283 -4.81 -6.73 8.07
CA VAL A 283 -3.71 -6.19 7.26
C VAL A 283 -4.19 -6.05 5.84
N MET A 284 -4.11 -4.84 5.29
CA MET A 284 -4.21 -4.60 3.85
C MET A 284 -2.79 -4.50 3.29
N GLY A 285 -2.44 -5.37 2.35
CA GLY A 285 -1.14 -5.43 1.73
C GLY A 285 -1.20 -5.38 0.20
N VAL A 286 -0.13 -4.87 -0.41
CA VAL A 286 0.09 -4.94 -1.87
C VAL A 286 1.51 -5.40 -2.12
N SER A 287 1.67 -6.34 -3.04
CA SER A 287 2.96 -6.85 -3.50
C SER A 287 3.10 -6.66 -5.00
N HIS A 288 4.18 -6.00 -5.42
CA HIS A 288 4.64 -5.94 -6.81
C HIS A 288 5.84 -6.83 -6.99
N VAL A 289 5.85 -7.66 -8.03
CA VAL A 289 6.99 -8.50 -8.36
C VAL A 289 7.40 -8.40 -9.81
N GLU A 290 8.69 -8.63 -10.06
CA GLU A 290 9.25 -8.84 -11.38
C GLU A 290 9.89 -10.23 -11.44
N PHE A 291 9.63 -10.95 -12.53
CA PHE A 291 10.20 -12.27 -12.76
C PHE A 291 11.41 -12.17 -13.70
N GLY A 292 12.48 -12.85 -13.33
CA GLY A 292 13.67 -13.05 -14.14
C GLY A 292 13.77 -14.49 -14.64
N PRO A 293 14.88 -14.84 -15.31
CA PRO A 293 15.09 -16.20 -15.84
C PRO A 293 15.19 -17.27 -14.75
N TRP A 294 15.53 -16.91 -13.52
CA TRP A 294 15.72 -17.84 -12.42
C TRP A 294 14.67 -17.71 -11.30
N GLY A 295 13.53 -17.05 -11.58
CA GLY A 295 12.44 -16.90 -10.64
C GLY A 295 12.07 -15.45 -10.34
N LEU A 296 11.44 -15.22 -9.20
CA LEU A 296 11.07 -13.90 -8.71
C LEU A 296 12.35 -13.13 -8.37
N ARG A 297 12.59 -12.07 -9.12
CA ARG A 297 13.84 -11.31 -9.10
C ARG A 297 13.76 -10.05 -8.25
N ARG A 298 12.61 -9.39 -8.25
CA ARG A 298 12.35 -8.21 -7.44
C ARG A 298 11.00 -8.32 -6.79
N GLU A 299 10.91 -7.89 -5.56
CA GLU A 299 9.66 -7.77 -4.82
C GLU A 299 9.61 -6.42 -4.11
N THR A 300 8.48 -5.74 -4.23
CA THR A 300 8.13 -4.62 -3.37
C THR A 300 6.82 -4.96 -2.71
N THR A 301 6.87 -5.22 -1.40
CA THR A 301 5.68 -5.51 -0.60
C THR A 301 5.47 -4.40 0.41
N LEU A 302 4.26 -3.84 0.45
CA LEU A 302 3.86 -2.81 1.40
C LEU A 302 2.62 -3.23 2.18
N PHE A 303 2.65 -2.95 3.47
CA PHE A 303 1.52 -2.82 4.38
C PHE A 303 1.89 -1.77 5.45
N ASP A 304 0.90 -1.19 6.10
CA ASP A 304 1.16 -0.15 7.11
C ASP A 304 1.35 -0.74 8.50
N GLU A 305 2.60 -0.87 8.94
CA GLU A 305 2.95 -1.39 10.27
C GLU A 305 2.42 -0.52 11.41
N ILE A 306 2.32 0.80 11.19
CA ILE A 306 1.78 1.71 12.21
C ILE A 306 0.31 1.37 12.47
N THR A 307 -0.45 1.12 11.41
CA THR A 307 -1.87 0.73 11.54
C THR A 307 -2.04 -0.64 12.18
N ILE A 308 -1.14 -1.59 11.93
CA ILE A 308 -1.16 -2.90 12.61
C ILE A 308 -0.90 -2.70 14.10
N TRP A 309 0.14 -1.96 14.48
CA TRP A 309 0.41 -1.62 15.88
C TRP A 309 -0.74 -0.85 16.53
N LYS A 310 -1.39 0.05 15.80
CA LYS A 310 -2.57 0.77 16.30
C LYS A 310 -3.70 -0.19 16.67
N GLN A 311 -4.00 -1.18 15.83
CA GLN A 311 -5.00 -2.20 16.12
C GLN A 311 -4.65 -3.01 17.36
N ILE A 312 -3.38 -3.40 17.52
CA ILE A 312 -2.90 -4.13 18.71
C ILE A 312 -3.04 -3.26 19.96
N LEU A 313 -2.52 -2.04 19.93
CA LEU A 313 -2.50 -1.15 21.11
C LEU A 313 -3.90 -0.75 21.58
N LEU A 314 -4.82 -0.47 20.66
CA LEU A 314 -6.21 -0.14 21.00
C LEU A 314 -6.95 -1.25 21.73
N GLN A 315 -6.52 -2.51 21.59
CA GLN A 315 -7.13 -3.67 22.24
C GLN A 315 -6.40 -4.11 23.51
N THR A 316 -5.15 -3.70 23.70
CA THR A 316 -4.29 -4.24 24.76
C THR A 316 -3.84 -3.20 25.78
N GLU A 317 -3.88 -1.92 25.45
CA GLU A 317 -3.54 -0.84 26.37
C GLU A 317 -4.81 -0.14 26.86
N PRO A 318 -4.97 0.09 28.20
CA PRO A 318 -6.08 0.88 28.70
C PRO A 318 -5.98 2.30 28.10
N LEU A 319 -7.08 2.79 27.57
CA LEU A 319 -7.22 4.18 27.10
C LEU A 319 -7.38 5.15 28.28
N GLU A 320 -6.69 4.91 29.40
CA GLU A 320 -6.67 5.83 30.51
C GLU A 320 -5.88 7.09 30.13
N ASN A 321 -6.60 8.22 30.07
CA ASN A 321 -6.16 9.61 29.84
C ASN A 321 -6.20 10.19 28.41
N VAL A 322 -7.23 9.90 27.65
CA VAL A 322 -7.58 10.72 26.48
C VAL A 322 -8.77 11.64 26.86
N GLY A 323 -8.60 12.54 27.80
CA GLY A 323 -9.72 13.44 28.09
C GLY A 323 -9.65 14.32 29.35
N GLU A 324 -8.50 14.57 29.93
CA GLU A 324 -8.38 15.62 30.96
C GLU A 324 -7.02 16.33 30.82
N LYS A 325 -6.97 17.32 29.93
CA LYS A 325 -6.17 18.55 30.12
C LYS A 325 -6.67 19.64 29.19
#